data_fc4ba9db6afd41a373ab79157b7e05a7
#
_entry.id   fc4ba9db6afd41a373ab79157b7e05a7
#
_cell.length_a   1.000
_cell.length_b   1.000
_cell.length_c   1.000
_cell.angle_alpha   90.00
_cell.angle_beta   90.00
_cell.angle_gamma   90.00
#
_symmetry.space_group_name_H-M   'P 1'
#
loop_
_entity.id
_entity.type
_entity.pdbx_description
1 polymer ?
#
loop_
_entity_poly.entity_id
_entity_poly.type
_entity_poly.pdbx_seq_one_letter_code
_entity_poly.pdbx_strand_id
1 'polypeptide(L)'
;MSFVLRSARYLAQDALARHIRPGDTVVDATMGNGHDTCFLAELVGETGRVIGFDLQLDAVESSRKLLESNGLLARCDLHCLGHEHMAEVVRGPVDAVMFNLGWLPGGDKQITTHWETTRQAVAAALTLLRPGGLLTVCAYPGHAAGDEERKKLLSFFAALRPQEYNALHQKFLNAGPGAPECFLVQKQGAE
;
A
#
# COMPACT_ATOMS: atom_id res chain seq x y z
N MET A 1 3.55 -3.24 -28.54
CA MET A 1 2.25 -3.28 -27.84
C MET A 1 2.52 -3.44 -26.34
N SER A 2 1.97 -2.59 -25.50
CA SER A 2 2.06 -2.74 -24.05
C SER A 2 0.88 -3.59 -23.55
N PHE A 3 1.14 -4.53 -22.62
CA PHE A 3 0.07 -5.27 -21.97
C PHE A 3 -0.74 -4.34 -21.07
N VAL A 4 -2.07 -4.47 -21.04
CA VAL A 4 -2.95 -3.79 -20.09
C VAL A 4 -2.75 -4.40 -18.68
N LEU A 5 -2.69 -5.73 -18.60
CA LEU A 5 -2.33 -6.44 -17.37
C LEU A 5 -0.81 -6.52 -17.26
N ARG A 6 -0.20 -5.67 -16.41
CA ARG A 6 1.26 -5.54 -16.33
C ARG A 6 1.85 -6.30 -15.14
N SER A 7 1.64 -5.84 -13.92
CA SER A 7 2.17 -6.48 -12.70
C SER A 7 1.22 -6.25 -11.53
N ALA A 8 1.44 -6.95 -10.40
CA ALA A 8 0.65 -6.79 -9.18
C ALA A 8 0.55 -5.32 -8.74
N ARG A 9 1.67 -4.58 -8.76
CA ARG A 9 1.68 -3.14 -8.43
C ARG A 9 0.75 -2.34 -9.33
N TYR A 10 0.74 -2.59 -10.64
CA TYR A 10 -0.15 -1.88 -11.56
C TYR A 10 -1.63 -2.27 -11.37
N LEU A 11 -1.92 -3.52 -10.98
CA LEU A 11 -3.29 -3.91 -10.61
C LEU A 11 -3.78 -3.14 -9.38
N ALA A 12 -2.91 -2.97 -8.38
CA ALA A 12 -3.20 -2.14 -7.21
C ALA A 12 -3.43 -0.67 -7.60
N GLN A 13 -2.53 -0.09 -8.42
CA GLN A 13 -2.66 1.29 -8.91
C GLN A 13 -3.95 1.49 -9.72
N ASP A 14 -4.32 0.56 -10.61
CA ASP A 14 -5.55 0.64 -11.39
C ASP A 14 -6.80 0.62 -10.50
N ALA A 15 -6.81 -0.20 -9.44
CA ALA A 15 -7.89 -0.23 -8.47
C ALA A 15 -8.00 1.10 -7.69
N LEU A 16 -6.86 1.63 -7.23
CA LEU A 16 -6.78 2.91 -6.52
C LEU A 16 -7.18 4.09 -7.41
N ALA A 17 -6.75 4.13 -8.67
CA ALA A 17 -7.12 5.19 -9.62
C ALA A 17 -8.63 5.27 -9.89
N ARG A 18 -9.33 4.13 -9.81
CA ARG A 18 -10.81 4.10 -9.94
C ARG A 18 -11.52 4.50 -8.66
N HIS A 19 -10.84 4.36 -7.51
CA HIS A 19 -11.42 4.56 -6.18
C HIS A 19 -11.18 5.96 -5.64
N ILE A 20 -9.93 6.43 -5.66
CA ILE A 20 -9.50 7.71 -5.08
C ILE A 20 -10.08 8.90 -5.86
N ARG A 21 -10.46 9.93 -5.13
CA ARG A 21 -11.00 11.19 -5.66
C ARG A 21 -10.17 12.38 -5.16
N PRO A 22 -10.16 13.50 -5.89
CA PRO A 22 -9.59 14.75 -5.38
C PRO A 22 -10.21 15.14 -4.02
N GLY A 23 -9.35 15.45 -3.04
CA GLY A 23 -9.74 15.75 -1.68
C GLY A 23 -9.63 14.57 -0.70
N ASP A 24 -9.44 13.34 -1.20
CA ASP A 24 -9.30 12.15 -0.35
C ASP A 24 -8.02 12.19 0.49
N THR A 25 -8.04 11.50 1.63
CA THR A 25 -6.88 11.22 2.47
C THR A 25 -6.49 9.75 2.32
N VAL A 26 -5.25 9.52 1.91
CA VAL A 26 -4.74 8.16 1.63
C VAL A 26 -3.41 7.90 2.34
N VAL A 27 -3.09 6.64 2.55
CA VAL A 27 -1.84 6.21 3.18
C VAL A 27 -1.01 5.39 2.19
N ASP A 28 0.27 5.76 2.06
CA ASP A 28 1.32 4.92 1.47
C ASP A 28 2.13 4.31 2.62
N ALA A 29 1.89 3.05 2.92
CA ALA A 29 2.50 2.37 4.05
C ALA A 29 3.95 1.91 3.80
N THR A 30 4.44 2.06 2.58
CA THR A 30 5.75 1.57 2.11
C THR A 30 6.30 2.47 1.01
N MET A 31 6.61 3.74 1.36
CA MET A 31 7.01 4.78 0.38
C MET A 31 8.13 4.37 -0.55
N GLY A 32 9.18 3.73 -0.01
CA GLY A 32 10.37 3.40 -0.75
C GLY A 32 10.97 4.62 -1.45
N ASN A 33 11.14 4.54 -2.76
CA ASN A 33 11.67 5.64 -3.56
C ASN A 33 10.61 6.69 -3.98
N GLY A 34 9.40 6.66 -3.42
CA GLY A 34 8.37 7.69 -3.59
C GLY A 34 7.51 7.59 -4.84
N HIS A 35 7.69 6.58 -5.69
CA HIS A 35 6.93 6.46 -6.94
C HIS A 35 5.44 6.23 -6.73
N ASP A 36 5.07 5.40 -5.75
CA ASP A 36 3.66 5.17 -5.39
C ASP A 36 3.09 6.36 -4.62
N THR A 37 3.89 7.01 -3.79
CA THR A 37 3.52 8.26 -3.12
C THR A 37 3.20 9.36 -4.12
N CYS A 38 4.03 9.55 -5.18
CA CYS A 38 3.75 10.51 -6.25
C CYS A 38 2.43 10.18 -6.97
N PHE A 39 2.22 8.92 -7.34
CA PHE A 39 0.99 8.46 -7.98
C PHE A 39 -0.24 8.77 -7.12
N LEU A 40 -0.18 8.48 -5.81
CA LEU A 40 -1.27 8.78 -4.88
C LEU A 40 -1.50 10.29 -4.74
N ALA A 41 -0.41 11.09 -4.66
CA ALA A 41 -0.47 12.53 -4.55
C ALA A 41 -1.08 13.21 -5.79
N GLU A 42 -0.89 12.64 -6.97
CA GLU A 42 -1.58 13.09 -8.19
C GLU A 42 -3.09 12.83 -8.11
N LEU A 43 -3.49 11.64 -7.64
CA LEU A 43 -4.90 11.25 -7.56
C LEU A 43 -5.70 12.08 -6.54
N VAL A 44 -5.13 12.32 -5.35
CA VAL A 44 -5.82 13.10 -4.31
C VAL A 44 -5.93 14.59 -4.63
N GLY A 45 -5.16 15.09 -5.59
CA GLY A 45 -5.21 16.48 -6.03
C GLY A 45 -4.73 17.47 -4.96
N GLU A 46 -4.97 18.76 -5.19
CA GLU A 46 -4.45 19.84 -4.34
C GLU A 46 -5.09 19.90 -2.94
N THR A 47 -6.31 19.43 -2.81
CA THR A 47 -7.08 19.48 -1.55
C THR A 47 -6.99 18.17 -0.75
N GLY A 48 -6.43 17.11 -1.34
CA GLY A 48 -6.25 15.83 -0.69
C GLY A 48 -4.90 15.70 0.02
N ARG A 49 -4.69 14.54 0.66
CA ARG A 49 -3.49 14.31 1.46
C ARG A 49 -2.99 12.86 1.31
N VAL A 50 -1.67 12.71 1.23
CA VAL A 50 -0.98 11.43 1.31
C VAL A 50 -0.17 11.40 2.59
N ILE A 51 -0.34 10.35 3.40
CA ILE A 51 0.48 10.10 4.59
C ILE A 51 1.38 8.92 4.26
N GLY A 52 2.69 9.16 4.20
CA GLY A 52 3.68 8.17 3.76
C GLY A 52 4.53 7.66 4.91
N PHE A 53 4.81 6.35 4.92
CA PHE A 53 5.64 5.68 5.92
C PHE A 53 6.78 4.92 5.26
N ASP A 54 7.97 5.06 5.80
CA ASP A 54 9.10 4.15 5.55
C ASP A 54 10.02 4.10 6.77
N LEU A 55 10.57 2.93 7.04
CA LEU A 55 11.52 2.74 8.15
C LEU A 55 12.88 3.35 7.86
N GLN A 56 13.25 3.48 6.58
CA GLN A 56 14.57 3.90 6.14
C GLN A 56 14.58 5.41 5.84
N LEU A 57 15.48 6.15 6.48
CA LEU A 57 15.63 7.59 6.26
C LEU A 57 15.97 7.91 4.79
N ASP A 58 16.82 7.09 4.15
CA ASP A 58 17.20 7.26 2.74
C ASP A 58 15.98 7.16 1.81
N ALA A 59 15.02 6.29 2.12
CA ALA A 59 13.77 6.17 1.39
C ALA A 59 12.90 7.44 1.55
N VAL A 60 12.79 7.95 2.78
CA VAL A 60 12.04 9.20 3.06
C VAL A 60 12.66 10.38 2.33
N GLU A 61 14.00 10.52 2.35
CA GLU A 61 14.71 11.60 1.65
C GLU A 61 14.58 11.48 0.12
N SER A 62 14.67 10.25 -0.41
CA SER A 62 14.48 9.97 -1.84
C SER A 62 13.07 10.34 -2.28
N SER A 63 12.06 9.91 -1.51
CA SER A 63 10.65 10.25 -1.75
C SER A 63 10.42 11.76 -1.69
N ARG A 64 10.97 12.45 -0.71
CA ARG A 64 10.88 13.91 -0.58
C ARG A 64 11.41 14.63 -1.83
N LYS A 65 12.62 14.28 -2.28
CA LYS A 65 13.25 14.86 -3.48
C LYS A 65 12.40 14.62 -4.73
N LEU A 66 11.85 13.42 -4.87
CA LEU A 66 10.99 13.08 -6.01
C LEU A 66 9.69 13.89 -5.97
N LEU A 67 9.04 14.01 -4.82
CA LEU A 67 7.82 14.79 -4.63
C LEU A 67 8.05 16.29 -4.84
N GLU A 68 9.17 16.83 -4.37
CA GLU A 68 9.57 18.23 -4.61
C GLU A 68 9.74 18.51 -6.11
N SER A 69 10.48 17.64 -6.81
CA SER A 69 10.72 17.81 -8.25
C SER A 69 9.45 17.76 -9.12
N ASN A 70 8.39 17.12 -8.61
CA ASN A 70 7.08 17.02 -9.25
C ASN A 70 6.06 18.05 -8.71
N GLY A 71 6.43 18.90 -7.75
CA GLY A 71 5.52 19.89 -7.14
C GLY A 71 4.41 19.28 -6.28
N LEU A 72 4.63 18.05 -5.75
CA LEU A 72 3.63 17.27 -5.02
C LEU A 72 3.83 17.27 -3.51
N LEU A 73 4.98 17.74 -3.01
CA LEU A 73 5.34 17.61 -1.59
C LEU A 73 4.34 18.29 -0.65
N ALA A 74 3.74 19.40 -1.05
CA ALA A 74 2.81 20.16 -0.20
C ALA A 74 1.57 19.38 0.25
N ARG A 75 1.22 18.30 -0.47
CA ARG A 75 0.09 17.41 -0.16
C ARG A 75 0.50 16.11 0.52
N CYS A 76 1.78 15.97 0.87
CA CYS A 76 2.35 14.75 1.45
C CYS A 76 2.92 14.99 2.85
N ASP A 77 2.65 14.06 3.76
CA ASP A 77 3.15 14.02 5.12
C ASP A 77 4.02 12.76 5.26
N LEU A 78 5.35 12.93 5.31
CA LEU A 78 6.30 11.82 5.21
C LEU A 78 6.90 11.51 6.58
N HIS A 79 6.78 10.26 7.01
CA HIS A 79 7.23 9.77 8.30
C HIS A 79 8.34 8.72 8.14
N CYS A 80 9.50 8.97 8.79
CA CYS A 80 10.53 7.96 8.97
C CYS A 80 10.14 7.07 10.16
N LEU A 81 9.20 6.15 9.91
CA LEU A 81 8.56 5.33 10.94
C LEU A 81 8.04 4.04 10.29
N GLY A 82 8.12 2.94 11.02
CA GLY A 82 7.54 1.67 10.55
C GLY A 82 6.02 1.76 10.42
N HIS A 83 5.48 1.14 9.39
CA HIS A 83 4.05 1.19 9.07
C HIS A 83 3.16 0.59 10.16
N GLU A 84 3.69 -0.24 11.05
CA GLU A 84 2.99 -0.79 12.22
C GLU A 84 2.52 0.29 13.20
N HIS A 85 3.15 1.46 13.16
CA HIS A 85 2.81 2.63 13.98
C HIS A 85 1.82 3.60 13.31
N MET A 86 1.25 3.25 12.15
CA MET A 86 0.38 4.19 11.42
C MET A 86 -0.81 4.69 12.26
N ALA A 87 -1.36 3.87 13.15
CA ALA A 87 -2.47 4.27 14.02
C ALA A 87 -2.09 5.37 15.04
N GLU A 88 -0.80 5.56 15.30
CA GLU A 88 -0.31 6.62 16.19
C GLU A 88 -0.25 7.99 15.49
N VAL A 89 -0.14 7.97 14.16
CA VAL A 89 0.05 9.16 13.30
C VAL A 89 -1.25 9.55 12.58
N VAL A 90 -1.89 8.58 11.94
CA VAL A 90 -3.08 8.81 11.12
C VAL A 90 -4.28 9.18 12.00
N ARG A 91 -4.84 10.36 11.75
CA ARG A 91 -5.99 10.89 12.48
C ARG A 91 -7.25 10.81 11.64
N GLY A 92 -8.24 10.05 12.09
CA GLY A 92 -9.52 9.90 11.43
C GLY A 92 -9.51 8.85 10.30
N PRO A 93 -10.67 8.65 9.68
CA PRO A 93 -10.81 7.68 8.61
C PRO A 93 -10.07 8.11 7.36
N VAL A 94 -9.55 7.12 6.61
CA VAL A 94 -8.87 7.32 5.33
C VAL A 94 -9.62 6.62 4.21
N ASP A 95 -9.44 7.12 2.99
CA ASP A 95 -10.14 6.62 1.79
C ASP A 95 -9.45 5.39 1.21
N ALA A 96 -8.13 5.37 1.26
CA ALA A 96 -7.36 4.21 0.81
C ALA A 96 -6.05 4.04 1.58
N VAL A 97 -5.56 2.78 1.60
CA VAL A 97 -4.23 2.44 2.10
C VAL A 97 -3.54 1.53 1.08
N MET A 98 -2.29 1.84 0.76
CA MET A 98 -1.47 1.06 -0.16
C MET A 98 -0.25 0.48 0.55
N PHE A 99 0.00 -0.81 0.33
CA PHE A 99 1.23 -1.51 0.70
C PHE A 99 1.89 -2.09 -0.53
N ASN A 100 3.19 -1.89 -0.66
CA ASN A 100 4.03 -2.53 -1.65
C ASN A 100 5.18 -3.20 -0.88
N LEU A 101 4.96 -4.45 -0.41
CA LEU A 101 5.80 -5.13 0.55
C LEU A 101 7.16 -5.56 -0.06
N GLY A 102 8.11 -5.91 0.80
CA GLY A 102 9.43 -6.36 0.39
C GLY A 102 10.53 -5.40 0.84
N TRP A 103 11.59 -5.30 0.05
CA TRP A 103 12.74 -4.41 0.31
C TRP A 103 12.76 -3.19 -0.61
N LEU A 104 13.47 -2.16 -0.18
CA LEU A 104 13.69 -0.96 -0.98
C LEU A 104 14.47 -1.31 -2.27
N PRO A 105 13.93 -1.03 -3.47
CA PRO A 105 14.66 -1.22 -4.72
C PRO A 105 15.98 -0.45 -4.73
N GLY A 106 17.11 -1.16 -4.90
CA GLY A 106 18.45 -0.59 -4.83
C GLY A 106 19.04 -0.48 -3.41
N GLY A 107 18.25 -0.79 -2.38
CA GLY A 107 18.67 -0.79 -0.97
C GLY A 107 19.20 -2.14 -0.49
N ASP A 108 19.42 -2.23 0.83
CA ASP A 108 19.83 -3.46 1.51
C ASP A 108 18.66 -4.45 1.56
N LYS A 109 18.81 -5.61 0.90
CA LYS A 109 17.80 -6.67 0.88
C LYS A 109 17.57 -7.36 2.23
N GLN A 110 18.44 -7.13 3.22
CA GLN A 110 18.24 -7.61 4.59
C GLN A 110 17.17 -6.79 5.32
N ILE A 111 16.94 -5.53 4.88
CA ILE A 111 15.86 -4.69 5.39
C ILE A 111 14.63 -4.94 4.51
N THR A 112 13.78 -5.84 4.93
CA THR A 112 12.54 -6.22 4.23
C THR A 112 11.36 -6.21 5.20
N THR A 113 10.14 -6.14 4.66
CA THR A 113 8.93 -6.28 5.48
C THR A 113 8.85 -7.70 6.08
N HIS A 114 8.22 -7.77 7.23
CA HIS A 114 8.01 -9.01 7.97
C HIS A 114 6.55 -9.11 8.44
N TRP A 115 6.04 -10.33 8.48
CA TRP A 115 4.64 -10.58 8.83
C TRP A 115 4.20 -9.94 10.15
N GLU A 116 5.05 -9.91 11.17
CA GLU A 116 4.72 -9.41 12.49
C GLU A 116 4.32 -7.92 12.45
N THR A 117 5.12 -7.10 11.77
CA THR A 117 4.86 -5.66 11.57
C THR A 117 3.77 -5.43 10.52
N THR A 118 3.80 -6.17 9.41
CA THR A 118 2.78 -6.09 8.36
C THR A 118 1.39 -6.46 8.89
N ARG A 119 1.25 -7.48 9.73
CA ARG A 119 -0.03 -7.85 10.35
C ARG A 119 -0.61 -6.72 11.20
N GLN A 120 0.23 -6.07 12.00
CA GLN A 120 -0.19 -4.94 12.84
C GLN A 120 -0.64 -3.77 11.95
N ALA A 121 0.14 -3.43 10.93
CA ALA A 121 -0.16 -2.36 10.01
C ALA A 121 -1.43 -2.61 9.18
N VAL A 122 -1.63 -3.82 8.66
CA VAL A 122 -2.84 -4.19 7.92
C VAL A 122 -4.08 -4.15 8.81
N ALA A 123 -3.99 -4.63 10.05
CA ALA A 123 -5.10 -4.53 11.00
C ALA A 123 -5.44 -3.07 11.34
N ALA A 124 -4.43 -2.22 11.54
CA ALA A 124 -4.61 -0.79 11.73
C ALA A 124 -5.25 -0.13 10.49
N ALA A 125 -4.76 -0.45 9.30
CA ALA A 125 -5.30 0.05 8.04
C ALA A 125 -6.79 -0.27 7.88
N LEU A 126 -7.19 -1.53 8.10
CA LEU A 126 -8.61 -1.95 8.03
C LEU A 126 -9.50 -1.17 9.02
N THR A 127 -8.97 -0.87 10.21
CA THR A 127 -9.68 -0.06 11.20
C THR A 127 -9.84 1.39 10.74
N LEU A 128 -8.76 1.99 10.21
CA LEU A 128 -8.68 3.37 9.76
C LEU A 128 -9.47 3.63 8.47
N LEU A 129 -9.71 2.62 7.64
CA LEU A 129 -10.52 2.79 6.44
C LEU A 129 -11.93 3.28 6.78
N ARG A 130 -12.41 4.30 6.05
CA ARG A 130 -13.82 4.65 6.08
C ARG A 130 -14.70 3.54 5.49
N PRO A 131 -16.00 3.53 5.76
CA PRO A 131 -16.94 2.70 4.99
C PRO A 131 -16.76 2.93 3.48
N GLY A 132 -16.66 1.85 2.72
CA GLY A 132 -16.36 1.88 1.29
C GLY A 132 -14.87 2.05 0.94
N GLY A 133 -13.98 2.36 1.90
CA GLY A 133 -12.54 2.55 1.67
C GLY A 133 -11.82 1.29 1.17
N LEU A 134 -10.68 1.48 0.52
CA LEU A 134 -9.93 0.43 -0.18
C LEU A 134 -8.52 0.25 0.38
N LEU A 135 -8.17 -0.98 0.73
CA LEU A 135 -6.81 -1.42 1.03
C LEU A 135 -6.26 -2.19 -0.17
N THR A 136 -5.02 -1.89 -0.58
CA THR A 136 -4.27 -2.70 -1.54
C THR A 136 -2.96 -3.18 -0.92
N VAL A 137 -2.62 -4.45 -1.15
CA VAL A 137 -1.36 -5.05 -0.68
C VAL A 137 -0.72 -5.84 -1.80
N CYS A 138 0.46 -5.41 -2.24
CA CYS A 138 1.31 -6.18 -3.15
C CYS A 138 2.31 -6.99 -2.33
N ALA A 139 2.33 -8.31 -2.51
CA ALA A 139 3.27 -9.22 -1.89
C ALA A 139 4.24 -9.79 -2.92
N TYR A 140 5.52 -9.97 -2.52
CA TYR A 140 6.60 -10.41 -3.39
C TYR A 140 7.19 -11.74 -2.88
N PRO A 141 6.60 -12.89 -3.23
CA PRO A 141 6.98 -14.21 -2.71
C PRO A 141 8.27 -14.78 -3.31
N GLY A 142 9.06 -13.99 -4.02
CA GLY A 142 10.32 -14.42 -4.66
C GLY A 142 11.47 -14.80 -3.69
N HIS A 143 11.25 -14.68 -2.37
CA HIS A 143 12.19 -15.05 -1.32
C HIS A 143 11.44 -15.60 -0.11
N ALA A 144 12.16 -16.29 0.82
CA ALA A 144 11.54 -17.03 1.92
C ALA A 144 10.63 -16.16 2.81
N ALA A 145 11.09 -15.00 3.25
CA ALA A 145 10.31 -14.09 4.09
C ALA A 145 9.06 -13.57 3.34
N GLY A 146 9.19 -13.19 2.05
CA GLY A 146 8.06 -12.71 1.24
C GLY A 146 7.04 -13.82 0.95
N ASP A 147 7.46 -15.08 0.76
CA ASP A 147 6.52 -16.20 0.57
C ASP A 147 5.78 -16.53 1.87
N GLU A 148 6.46 -16.47 3.01
CA GLU A 148 5.82 -16.62 4.32
C GLU A 148 4.79 -15.48 4.56
N GLU A 149 5.17 -14.25 4.32
CA GLU A 149 4.32 -13.07 4.46
C GLU A 149 3.08 -13.18 3.55
N ARG A 150 3.27 -13.52 2.27
CA ARG A 150 2.18 -13.76 1.31
C ARG A 150 1.21 -14.85 1.78
N LYS A 151 1.70 -16.00 2.28
CA LYS A 151 0.87 -17.09 2.80
C LYS A 151 0.02 -16.63 3.99
N LYS A 152 0.63 -15.89 4.90
CA LYS A 152 -0.03 -15.35 6.08
C LYS A 152 -1.06 -14.28 5.73
N LEU A 153 -0.77 -13.40 4.76
CA LEU A 153 -1.73 -12.43 4.21
C LEU A 153 -2.94 -13.12 3.60
N LEU A 154 -2.73 -14.18 2.78
CA LEU A 154 -3.82 -14.94 2.19
C LEU A 154 -4.75 -15.52 3.26
N SER A 155 -4.18 -16.15 4.31
CA SER A 155 -4.96 -16.70 5.41
C SER A 155 -5.68 -15.60 6.22
N PHE A 156 -5.02 -14.47 6.45
CA PHE A 156 -5.57 -13.33 7.18
C PHE A 156 -6.78 -12.74 6.45
N PHE A 157 -6.65 -12.45 5.16
CA PHE A 157 -7.74 -11.86 4.38
C PHE A 157 -8.89 -12.84 4.13
N ALA A 158 -8.60 -14.13 3.97
CA ALA A 158 -9.64 -15.17 3.84
C ALA A 158 -10.49 -15.34 5.12
N ALA A 159 -9.96 -14.95 6.29
CA ALA A 159 -10.66 -15.03 7.57
C ALA A 159 -11.48 -13.77 7.90
N LEU A 160 -11.41 -12.71 7.07
CA LEU A 160 -12.21 -11.51 7.28
C LEU A 160 -13.71 -11.81 7.14
N ARG A 161 -14.53 -11.14 7.96
CA ARG A 161 -15.99 -11.31 7.92
C ARG A 161 -16.56 -10.72 6.62
N PRO A 162 -17.28 -11.50 5.78
CA PRO A 162 -17.82 -10.99 4.51
C PRO A 162 -18.82 -9.84 4.67
N GLN A 163 -19.44 -9.72 5.85
CA GLN A 163 -20.36 -8.63 6.18
C GLN A 163 -19.63 -7.29 6.42
N GLU A 164 -18.33 -7.32 6.65
CA GLU A 164 -17.52 -6.13 6.92
C GLU A 164 -16.53 -5.81 5.80
N TYR A 165 -16.05 -6.83 5.11
CA TYR A 165 -15.01 -6.68 4.10
C TYR A 165 -15.23 -7.61 2.91
N ASN A 166 -15.00 -7.09 1.70
CA ASN A 166 -14.78 -7.91 0.51
C ASN A 166 -13.28 -7.99 0.23
N ALA A 167 -12.73 -9.20 0.22
CA ALA A 167 -11.33 -9.46 -0.08
C ALA A 167 -11.18 -10.19 -1.41
N LEU A 168 -10.33 -9.66 -2.29
CA LEU A 168 -10.01 -10.22 -3.59
C LEU A 168 -8.50 -10.48 -3.69
N HIS A 169 -8.13 -11.66 -4.16
CA HIS A 169 -6.74 -12.02 -4.46
C HIS A 169 -6.55 -12.08 -5.98
N GLN A 170 -5.54 -11.37 -6.49
CA GLN A 170 -5.19 -11.34 -7.91
C GLN A 170 -3.80 -11.93 -8.14
N LYS A 171 -3.74 -12.91 -9.03
CA LYS A 171 -2.53 -13.65 -9.39
C LYS A 171 -2.51 -13.93 -10.88
N PHE A 172 -1.35 -13.76 -11.52
CA PHE A 172 -1.15 -14.17 -12.90
C PHE A 172 -0.99 -15.68 -13.00
N LEU A 173 -1.85 -16.35 -13.77
CA LEU A 173 -1.89 -17.81 -13.86
C LEU A 173 -0.66 -18.41 -14.55
N ASN A 174 -0.08 -17.69 -15.49
CA ASN A 174 1.08 -18.08 -16.29
C ASN A 174 2.41 -17.47 -15.80
N ALA A 175 2.41 -16.82 -14.65
CA ALA A 175 3.63 -16.32 -14.03
C ALA A 175 4.35 -17.47 -13.29
N GLY A 176 5.68 -17.40 -13.28
CA GLY A 176 6.50 -18.39 -12.56
C GLY A 176 6.32 -18.32 -11.04
N PRO A 177 6.85 -19.33 -10.32
CA PRO A 177 6.86 -19.29 -8.85
C PRO A 177 7.59 -18.05 -8.35
N GLY A 178 7.04 -17.40 -7.32
CA GLY A 178 7.60 -16.17 -6.75
C GLY A 178 7.16 -14.89 -7.46
N ALA A 179 6.26 -14.96 -8.46
CA ALA A 179 5.69 -13.76 -9.07
C ALA A 179 4.87 -12.96 -8.05
N PRO A 180 4.92 -11.61 -8.14
CA PRO A 180 4.14 -10.75 -7.25
C PRO A 180 2.63 -11.00 -7.35
N GLU A 181 1.96 -10.95 -6.21
CA GLU A 181 0.52 -11.10 -6.06
C GLU A 181 -0.10 -9.84 -5.45
N CYS A 182 -1.35 -9.52 -5.80
CA CYS A 182 -2.06 -8.35 -5.30
C CYS A 182 -3.31 -8.77 -4.52
N PHE A 183 -3.49 -8.19 -3.33
CA PHE A 183 -4.71 -8.29 -2.53
C PHE A 183 -5.42 -6.95 -2.55
N LEU A 184 -6.72 -6.97 -2.77
CA LEU A 184 -7.61 -5.82 -2.68
C LEU A 184 -8.65 -6.12 -1.60
N VAL A 185 -8.78 -5.24 -0.63
CA VAL A 185 -9.77 -5.40 0.44
C VAL A 185 -10.59 -4.12 0.56
N GLN A 186 -11.88 -4.22 0.33
CA GLN A 186 -12.80 -3.10 0.48
C GLN A 186 -13.61 -3.26 1.77
N LYS A 187 -13.62 -2.22 2.60
CA LYS A 187 -14.51 -2.14 3.76
C LYS A 187 -15.93 -1.91 3.28
N GLN A 188 -16.88 -2.69 3.80
CA GLN A 188 -18.29 -2.51 3.44
C GLN A 188 -18.76 -1.08 3.78
N GLY A 189 -19.58 -0.51 2.92
CA GLY A 189 -20.28 0.73 3.18
C GLY A 189 -21.40 0.52 4.22
N ALA A 190 -21.77 1.56 4.93
CA ALA A 190 -23.06 1.55 5.61
C ALA A 190 -24.17 1.57 4.54
N GLU A 191 -25.11 0.61 4.59
CA GLU A 191 -26.33 0.67 3.80
C GLU A 191 -27.19 1.88 4.20
#